data_c7b4ddb89b19b35c5ad037b069b4b36a
#
_entry.id   c7b4ddb89b19b35c5ad037b069b4b36a
#
_cell.length_a   1.000
_cell.length_b   1.000
_cell.length_c   1.000
_cell.angle_alpha   90.00
_cell.angle_beta   90.00
_cell.angle_gamma   90.00
#
_symmetry.space_group_name_H-M   'P 1'
#
loop_
_entity.id
_entity.type
_entity.pdbx_description
1 polymer ?
#
loop_
_entity_poly.entity_id
_entity_poly.type
_entity_poly.pdbx_seq_one_letter_code
_entity_poly.pdbx_strand_id
1 'polypeptide(L)'
;MLALPHPMTPVESAVLSRSTSHVNDPSHLTEVLELLRTLMEYRSADVRRRLEKVGREASMLHVDVLLLIYHFARFDPGNVLEIGPYVGGSTIAAAFGARESDTQKKIIAIEAGGSLKHFRLSSRNIIKDLKKNLARFGVAQDVTLINGRSSDDAIISEVHQRFGSREVGLFIFDADNNVRRDLDCYGDLLDDGCWVVVDDYFGPAKAAPLRAQVDALVTEGRLVPFGYYGWGTWVGGDDGYNFGDRGDRSGLAAWFETTLWLVFVDCQFGLEEGKMKGSTKPRRMDEPFYS
;
A
#
# COMPACT_ATOMS: atom_id res chain seq x y z
N MET A 1 -12.18 -28.56 28.22
CA MET A 1 -13.25 -27.57 28.52
C MET A 1 -12.90 -26.33 27.75
N LEU A 2 -13.51 -26.11 26.60
CA LEU A 2 -13.33 -24.88 25.80
C LEU A 2 -14.14 -23.76 26.50
N ALA A 3 -13.47 -22.67 26.84
CA ALA A 3 -14.14 -21.52 27.43
C ALA A 3 -15.08 -20.91 26.37
N LEU A 4 -16.34 -20.69 26.76
CA LEU A 4 -17.31 -19.98 25.94
C LEU A 4 -16.84 -18.52 25.77
N PRO A 5 -17.00 -17.90 24.58
CA PRO A 5 -16.66 -16.50 24.39
C PRO A 5 -17.49 -15.61 25.33
N HIS A 6 -16.85 -14.61 25.92
CA HIS A 6 -17.53 -13.62 26.75
C HIS A 6 -18.57 -12.87 25.90
N PRO A 7 -19.74 -12.51 26.48
CA PRO A 7 -20.71 -11.67 25.80
C PRO A 7 -20.09 -10.30 25.51
N MET A 8 -20.22 -9.86 24.28
CA MET A 8 -19.72 -8.55 23.83
C MET A 8 -20.40 -7.39 24.59
N THR A 9 -19.64 -6.37 24.87
CA THR A 9 -20.17 -5.14 25.48
C THR A 9 -21.04 -4.36 24.47
N PRO A 10 -21.99 -3.50 24.94
CA PRO A 10 -22.78 -2.66 24.05
C PRO A 10 -21.94 -1.75 23.13
N VAL A 11 -20.74 -1.36 23.58
CA VAL A 11 -19.78 -0.54 22.80
C VAL A 11 -19.16 -1.38 21.68
N GLU A 12 -18.74 -2.61 21.97
CA GLU A 12 -18.20 -3.54 20.96
C GLU A 12 -19.26 -3.91 19.92
N SER A 13 -20.52 -4.10 20.35
CA SER A 13 -21.63 -4.36 19.45
C SER A 13 -21.97 -3.14 18.58
N ALA A 14 -21.87 -1.91 19.11
CA ALA A 14 -22.09 -0.68 18.36
C ALA A 14 -20.96 -0.36 17.38
N VAL A 15 -19.71 -0.70 17.74
CA VAL A 15 -18.54 -0.57 16.83
C VAL A 15 -18.66 -1.57 15.69
N LEU A 16 -19.01 -2.83 15.98
CA LEU A 16 -19.28 -3.84 14.95
C LEU A 16 -20.46 -3.44 14.05
N SER A 17 -21.54 -2.88 14.60
CA SER A 17 -22.70 -2.48 13.79
C SER A 17 -22.42 -1.27 12.88
N ARG A 18 -21.55 -0.35 13.27
CA ARG A 18 -21.09 0.75 12.40
C ARG A 18 -20.10 0.27 11.34
N SER A 19 -19.16 -0.60 11.71
CA SER A 19 -18.24 -1.24 10.79
C SER A 19 -18.95 -2.08 9.73
N THR A 20 -20.05 -2.76 10.07
CA THR A 20 -20.84 -3.60 9.17
C THR A 20 -21.75 -2.85 8.22
N SER A 21 -22.04 -1.56 8.43
CA SER A 21 -22.92 -0.80 7.53
C SER A 21 -22.25 -0.52 6.15
N HIS A 22 -20.93 -0.36 6.10
CA HIS A 22 -20.18 -0.23 4.84
C HIS A 22 -19.87 -1.58 4.17
N VAL A 23 -19.96 -2.67 4.93
CA VAL A 23 -19.56 -4.03 4.58
C VAL A 23 -20.56 -4.77 3.71
N ASN A 24 -21.82 -4.38 3.72
CA ASN A 24 -22.92 -5.09 3.07
C ASN A 24 -23.35 -4.50 1.72
N ASP A 25 -22.57 -3.58 1.16
CA ASP A 25 -22.91 -2.99 -0.13
C ASP A 25 -22.23 -3.77 -1.27
N PRO A 26 -22.99 -4.29 -2.24
CA PRO A 26 -22.48 -5.11 -3.35
C PRO A 26 -21.42 -4.45 -4.23
N SER A 27 -21.39 -3.13 -4.27
CA SER A 27 -20.47 -2.39 -5.13
C SER A 27 -19.03 -2.42 -4.61
N HIS A 28 -18.82 -2.42 -3.30
CA HIS A 28 -17.48 -2.58 -2.71
C HIS A 28 -16.88 -3.95 -3.05
N LEU A 29 -17.67 -5.03 -3.03
CA LEU A 29 -17.24 -6.34 -3.50
C LEU A 29 -16.83 -6.31 -4.99
N THR A 30 -17.57 -5.57 -5.79
CA THR A 30 -17.26 -5.40 -7.22
C THR A 30 -15.87 -4.79 -7.42
N GLU A 31 -15.48 -3.78 -6.64
CA GLU A 31 -14.15 -3.16 -6.73
C GLU A 31 -13.01 -4.10 -6.39
N VAL A 32 -13.14 -4.87 -5.32
CA VAL A 32 -12.10 -5.84 -4.99
C VAL A 32 -11.98 -6.91 -6.06
N LEU A 33 -13.10 -7.41 -6.58
CA LEU A 33 -13.08 -8.34 -7.71
C LEU A 33 -12.45 -7.71 -8.95
N GLU A 34 -12.68 -6.42 -9.20
CA GLU A 34 -12.04 -5.66 -10.27
C GLU A 34 -10.52 -5.54 -10.05
N LEU A 35 -10.06 -5.25 -8.84
CA LEU A 35 -8.63 -5.22 -8.54
C LEU A 35 -7.97 -6.59 -8.70
N LEU A 36 -8.63 -7.66 -8.24
CA LEU A 36 -8.14 -9.03 -8.45
C LEU A 36 -8.10 -9.39 -9.94
N ARG A 37 -9.15 -9.06 -10.70
CA ARG A 37 -9.18 -9.26 -12.15
C ARG A 37 -8.04 -8.49 -12.83
N THR A 38 -7.83 -7.24 -12.46
CA THR A 38 -6.74 -6.40 -12.94
C THR A 38 -5.38 -7.06 -12.73
N LEU A 39 -5.10 -7.58 -11.52
CA LEU A 39 -3.88 -8.30 -11.24
C LEU A 39 -3.73 -9.56 -12.11
N MET A 40 -4.83 -10.29 -12.35
CA MET A 40 -4.80 -11.46 -13.23
C MET A 40 -4.51 -11.09 -14.70
N GLU A 41 -5.08 -10.00 -15.19
CA GLU A 41 -4.82 -9.49 -16.54
C GLU A 41 -3.34 -9.08 -16.71
N TYR A 42 -2.74 -8.49 -15.69
CA TYR A 42 -1.32 -8.14 -15.71
C TYR A 42 -0.37 -9.34 -15.65
N ARG A 43 -0.82 -10.56 -15.33
CA ARG A 43 0.06 -11.74 -15.25
C ARG A 43 0.88 -11.99 -16.53
N SER A 44 0.30 -11.72 -17.70
CA SER A 44 0.94 -11.89 -19.01
C SER A 44 1.43 -10.58 -19.65
N ALA A 45 1.19 -9.44 -19.03
CA ALA A 45 1.51 -8.13 -19.58
C ALA A 45 3.02 -7.79 -19.47
N ASP A 46 3.53 -7.03 -20.43
CA ASP A 46 4.92 -6.58 -20.43
C ASP A 46 5.29 -5.75 -19.20
N VAL A 47 4.35 -4.97 -18.68
CA VAL A 47 4.55 -4.18 -17.47
C VAL A 47 4.90 -5.04 -16.27
N ARG A 48 4.34 -6.25 -16.16
CA ARG A 48 4.69 -7.17 -15.07
C ARG A 48 6.18 -7.49 -15.09
N ARG A 49 6.76 -7.83 -16.24
CA ARG A 49 8.21 -8.12 -16.37
C ARG A 49 9.06 -6.91 -16.00
N ARG A 50 8.60 -5.70 -16.36
CA ARG A 50 9.27 -4.44 -15.97
C ARG A 50 9.24 -4.26 -14.46
N LEU A 51 8.08 -4.46 -13.82
CA LEU A 51 7.91 -4.31 -12.38
C LEU A 51 8.57 -5.44 -11.58
N GLU A 52 8.63 -6.66 -12.08
CA GLU A 52 9.45 -7.73 -11.49
C GLU A 52 10.94 -7.38 -11.47
N LYS A 53 11.43 -6.67 -12.50
CA LYS A 53 12.80 -6.14 -12.48
C LYS A 53 12.96 -5.06 -11.41
N VAL A 54 11.99 -4.13 -11.27
CA VAL A 54 11.98 -3.14 -10.18
C VAL A 54 11.98 -3.84 -8.83
N GLY A 55 11.11 -4.84 -8.63
CA GLY A 55 11.00 -5.63 -7.41
C GLY A 55 12.32 -6.31 -7.00
N ARG A 56 13.10 -6.80 -7.98
CA ARG A 56 14.41 -7.41 -7.68
C ARG A 56 15.50 -6.40 -7.37
N GLU A 57 15.48 -5.22 -7.98
CA GLU A 57 16.62 -4.31 -8.02
C GLU A 57 16.45 -3.05 -7.17
N ALA A 58 15.20 -2.64 -6.87
CA ALA A 58 14.91 -1.37 -6.23
C ALA A 58 13.68 -1.42 -5.29
N SER A 59 13.14 -2.59 -4.93
CA SER A 59 11.95 -2.66 -4.07
C SER A 59 12.00 -3.81 -3.08
N MET A 60 11.36 -3.61 -1.94
CA MET A 60 11.01 -4.68 -1.00
C MET A 60 9.53 -5.08 -1.11
N LEU A 61 8.72 -4.31 -1.82
CA LEU A 61 7.31 -4.61 -2.07
C LEU A 61 7.14 -5.84 -2.97
N HIS A 62 6.01 -6.51 -2.81
CA HIS A 62 5.61 -7.58 -3.72
C HIS A 62 5.25 -7.01 -5.09
N VAL A 63 5.44 -7.80 -6.15
CA VAL A 63 5.16 -7.34 -7.52
C VAL A 63 3.69 -6.96 -7.73
N ASP A 64 2.76 -7.63 -7.06
CA ASP A 64 1.33 -7.30 -7.18
C ASP A 64 1.01 -5.94 -6.56
N VAL A 65 1.70 -5.53 -5.49
CA VAL A 65 1.59 -4.18 -4.94
C VAL A 65 2.15 -3.15 -5.92
N LEU A 66 3.30 -3.42 -6.53
CA LEU A 66 3.87 -2.55 -7.57
C LEU A 66 2.95 -2.43 -8.79
N LEU A 67 2.25 -3.53 -9.16
CA LEU A 67 1.24 -3.52 -10.23
C LEU A 67 0.02 -2.68 -9.89
N LEU A 68 -0.47 -2.74 -8.65
CA LEU A 68 -1.58 -1.89 -8.19
C LEU A 68 -1.16 -0.42 -8.17
N ILE A 69 0.01 -0.08 -7.63
CA ILE A 69 0.55 1.29 -7.65
C ILE A 69 0.65 1.82 -9.10
N TYR A 70 1.20 1.01 -10.02
CA TYR A 70 1.24 1.34 -11.44
C TYR A 70 -0.17 1.56 -12.01
N HIS A 71 -1.11 0.66 -11.69
CA HIS A 71 -2.49 0.74 -12.17
C HIS A 71 -3.18 2.02 -11.70
N PHE A 72 -3.12 2.32 -10.41
CA PHE A 72 -3.70 3.54 -9.85
C PHE A 72 -3.07 4.79 -10.47
N ALA A 73 -1.74 4.86 -10.53
CA ALA A 73 -1.05 5.98 -11.16
C ALA A 73 -1.37 6.13 -12.65
N ARG A 74 -1.78 5.08 -13.35
CA ARG A 74 -2.15 5.12 -14.76
C ARG A 74 -3.58 5.61 -14.98
N PHE A 75 -4.53 5.08 -14.22
CA PHE A 75 -5.96 5.24 -14.52
C PHE A 75 -6.67 6.25 -13.61
N ASP A 76 -6.16 6.53 -12.42
CA ASP A 76 -6.67 7.63 -11.62
C ASP A 76 -6.23 8.97 -12.24
N PRO A 77 -7.09 9.99 -12.30
CA PRO A 77 -6.73 11.28 -12.89
C PRO A 77 -5.79 12.12 -12.02
N GLY A 78 -5.76 11.88 -10.70
CA GLY A 78 -5.01 12.68 -9.72
C GLY A 78 -3.51 12.46 -9.74
N ASN A 79 -2.82 13.28 -8.98
CA ASN A 79 -1.36 13.24 -8.78
C ASN A 79 -0.98 12.15 -7.77
N VAL A 80 0.34 11.96 -7.56
CA VAL A 80 0.88 10.97 -6.63
C VAL A 80 1.68 11.65 -5.52
N LEU A 81 1.34 11.33 -4.26
CA LEU A 81 2.13 11.70 -3.08
C LEU A 81 2.62 10.42 -2.40
N GLU A 82 3.93 10.32 -2.19
CA GLU A 82 4.56 9.18 -1.54
C GLU A 82 5.39 9.61 -0.34
N ILE A 83 5.19 8.93 0.79
CA ILE A 83 5.96 9.09 2.02
C ILE A 83 6.79 7.82 2.24
N GLY A 84 8.12 7.96 2.22
CA GLY A 84 9.06 6.86 2.47
C GLY A 84 9.33 5.98 1.24
N PRO A 85 9.72 6.54 0.09
CA PRO A 85 10.05 5.76 -1.12
C PRO A 85 11.23 4.80 -0.94
N TYR A 86 11.98 4.88 0.15
CA TYR A 86 13.20 4.14 0.37
C TYR A 86 14.16 4.28 -0.84
N VAL A 87 14.42 3.21 -1.57
CA VAL A 87 15.28 3.26 -2.77
C VAL A 87 14.49 3.31 -4.09
N GLY A 88 13.17 3.57 -4.03
CA GLY A 88 12.33 4.04 -5.14
C GLY A 88 11.49 3.00 -5.86
N GLY A 89 11.24 1.83 -5.27
CA GLY A 89 10.47 0.77 -5.93
C GLY A 89 9.05 1.18 -6.30
N SER A 90 8.29 1.65 -5.34
CA SER A 90 6.93 2.21 -5.47
C SER A 90 6.92 3.45 -6.35
N THR A 91 7.86 4.37 -6.14
CA THR A 91 8.02 5.58 -6.95
C THR A 91 8.20 5.27 -8.44
N ILE A 92 9.05 4.27 -8.76
CA ILE A 92 9.29 3.84 -10.14
C ILE A 92 8.03 3.22 -10.74
N ALA A 93 7.29 2.42 -9.96
CA ALA A 93 6.03 1.84 -10.41
C ALA A 93 4.99 2.92 -10.71
N ALA A 94 4.82 3.91 -9.81
CA ALA A 94 3.96 5.06 -10.01
C ALA A 94 4.35 5.88 -11.24
N ALA A 95 5.67 6.15 -11.43
CA ALA A 95 6.16 6.88 -12.57
C ALA A 95 5.94 6.15 -13.91
N PHE A 96 6.03 4.82 -13.93
CA PHE A 96 5.65 4.05 -15.12
C PHE A 96 4.16 4.18 -15.43
N GLY A 97 3.29 4.11 -14.42
CA GLY A 97 1.86 4.32 -14.59
C GLY A 97 1.53 5.73 -15.07
N ALA A 98 2.10 6.74 -14.44
CA ALA A 98 1.89 8.14 -14.80
C ALA A 98 2.29 8.46 -16.25
N ARG A 99 3.37 7.86 -16.77
CA ARG A 99 3.79 8.01 -18.17
C ARG A 99 2.82 7.39 -19.18
N GLU A 100 2.10 6.37 -18.77
CA GLU A 100 1.13 5.65 -19.59
C GLU A 100 -0.30 6.13 -19.31
N SER A 101 -0.46 7.18 -18.51
CA SER A 101 -1.74 7.84 -18.22
C SER A 101 -2.11 8.82 -19.34
N ASP A 102 -3.40 9.01 -19.53
CA ASP A 102 -3.95 10.03 -20.45
C ASP A 102 -3.86 11.47 -19.85
N THR A 103 -3.49 11.59 -18.57
CA THR A 103 -3.33 12.85 -17.86
C THR A 103 -1.88 13.09 -17.46
N GLN A 104 -1.45 14.36 -17.52
CA GLN A 104 -0.14 14.73 -16.98
C GLN A 104 -0.18 14.75 -15.46
N LYS A 105 0.73 14.03 -14.82
CA LYS A 105 0.76 13.88 -13.36
C LYS A 105 2.02 14.47 -12.74
N LYS A 106 1.86 15.05 -11.55
CA LYS A 106 2.94 15.36 -10.64
C LYS A 106 3.15 14.16 -9.71
N ILE A 107 4.39 13.76 -9.50
CA ILE A 107 4.77 12.76 -8.50
C ILE A 107 5.70 13.43 -7.50
N ILE A 108 5.29 13.49 -6.25
CA ILE A 108 6.12 13.99 -5.14
C ILE A 108 6.43 12.80 -4.23
N ALA A 109 7.72 12.59 -3.97
CA ALA A 109 8.20 11.56 -3.06
C ALA A 109 9.04 12.21 -1.95
N ILE A 110 8.67 11.98 -0.69
CA ILE A 110 9.32 12.54 0.50
C ILE A 110 10.14 11.45 1.17
N GLU A 111 11.45 11.68 1.30
CA GLU A 111 12.37 10.72 1.90
C GLU A 111 13.31 11.39 2.91
N ALA A 112 13.29 10.91 4.15
CA ALA A 112 14.14 11.43 5.22
C ALA A 112 15.64 11.08 5.01
N GLY A 113 15.92 10.00 4.27
CA GLY A 113 17.26 9.53 4.02
C GLY A 113 17.80 8.61 5.12
N GLY A 114 19.12 8.63 5.29
CA GLY A 114 19.80 7.75 6.24
C GLY A 114 20.35 6.48 5.59
N SER A 115 20.38 5.39 6.37
CA SER A 115 20.84 4.06 5.93
C SER A 115 19.97 2.97 6.49
N LEU A 116 19.81 1.88 5.75
CA LEU A 116 19.10 0.68 6.21
C LEU A 116 19.94 -0.56 5.89
N LYS A 117 20.13 -1.42 6.88
CA LYS A 117 20.71 -2.74 6.70
C LYS A 117 19.58 -3.77 6.65
N HIS A 118 19.38 -4.37 5.51
CA HIS A 118 18.36 -5.40 5.30
C HIS A 118 18.94 -6.54 4.45
N PHE A 119 18.55 -7.79 4.73
CA PHE A 119 19.12 -8.97 4.05
C PHE A 119 18.84 -8.99 2.54
N ARG A 120 17.71 -8.43 2.10
CA ARG A 120 17.31 -8.42 0.69
C ARG A 120 17.79 -7.17 -0.06
N LEU A 121 17.65 -6.01 0.56
CA LEU A 121 17.98 -4.74 -0.09
C LEU A 121 18.49 -3.76 0.98
N SER A 122 19.80 -3.57 1.02
CA SER A 122 20.45 -2.64 1.96
C SER A 122 20.87 -1.36 1.27
N SER A 123 20.81 -0.24 1.97
CA SER A 123 21.36 1.03 1.51
C SER A 123 22.21 1.68 2.59
N ARG A 124 23.38 2.18 2.22
CA ARG A 124 24.23 3.03 3.09
C ARG A 124 23.92 4.51 2.96
N ASN A 125 23.19 4.89 1.92
CA ASN A 125 22.74 6.25 1.67
C ASN A 125 21.48 6.18 0.79
N ILE A 126 20.33 6.19 1.44
CA ILE A 126 19.02 6.00 0.82
C ILE A 126 18.79 7.03 -0.29
N ILE A 127 19.01 8.31 -0.04
CA ILE A 127 18.82 9.39 -1.05
C ILE A 127 19.69 9.16 -2.31
N LYS A 128 20.94 8.75 -2.11
CA LYS A 128 21.85 8.48 -3.25
C LYS A 128 21.37 7.30 -4.06
N ASP A 129 20.97 6.22 -3.39
CA ASP A 129 20.54 4.99 -4.07
C ASP A 129 19.17 5.20 -4.73
N LEU A 130 18.26 5.94 -4.11
CA LEU A 130 16.99 6.37 -4.68
C LEU A 130 17.22 7.15 -5.99
N LYS A 131 18.01 8.22 -5.97
CA LYS A 131 18.32 9.01 -7.16
C LYS A 131 18.95 8.15 -8.27
N LYS A 132 19.87 7.23 -7.90
CA LYS A 132 20.50 6.31 -8.83
C LYS A 132 19.47 5.37 -9.48
N ASN A 133 18.55 4.84 -8.71
CA ASN A 133 17.51 3.93 -9.22
C ASN A 133 16.50 4.69 -10.11
N LEU A 134 16.04 5.88 -9.72
CA LEU A 134 15.18 6.71 -10.57
C LEU A 134 15.83 6.99 -11.93
N ALA A 135 17.13 7.35 -11.92
CA ALA A 135 17.89 7.56 -13.16
C ALA A 135 18.05 6.26 -13.97
N ARG A 136 18.38 5.14 -13.32
CA ARG A 136 18.58 3.81 -13.95
C ARG A 136 17.30 3.30 -14.63
N PHE A 137 16.16 3.52 -14.04
CA PHE A 137 14.86 3.16 -14.62
C PHE A 137 14.29 4.26 -15.52
N GLY A 138 15.04 5.35 -15.70
CA GLY A 138 14.75 6.43 -16.65
C GLY A 138 13.58 7.33 -16.21
N VAL A 139 13.21 7.39 -14.92
CA VAL A 139 12.05 8.15 -14.41
C VAL A 139 12.45 9.36 -13.55
N ALA A 140 13.74 9.71 -13.49
CA ALA A 140 14.21 10.78 -12.61
C ALA A 140 13.60 12.17 -12.90
N GLN A 141 13.19 12.41 -14.15
CA GLN A 141 12.56 13.69 -14.54
C GLN A 141 11.05 13.75 -14.22
N ASP A 142 10.42 12.62 -13.91
CA ASP A 142 8.98 12.57 -13.62
C ASP A 142 8.70 12.77 -12.13
N VAL A 143 9.74 12.69 -11.29
CA VAL A 143 9.61 12.63 -9.84
C VAL A 143 10.25 13.87 -9.20
N THR A 144 9.48 14.58 -8.41
CA THR A 144 9.99 15.60 -7.49
C THR A 144 10.35 14.90 -6.17
N LEU A 145 11.65 14.74 -5.94
CA LEU A 145 12.15 14.17 -4.69
C LEU A 145 12.42 15.29 -3.68
N ILE A 146 11.71 15.24 -2.55
CA ILE A 146 11.91 16.13 -1.40
C ILE A 146 12.67 15.35 -0.33
N ASN A 147 13.83 15.88 0.11
CA ASN A 147 14.62 15.27 1.16
C ASN A 147 14.32 15.92 2.50
N GLY A 148 13.64 15.20 3.38
CA GLY A 148 13.25 15.63 4.72
C GLY A 148 12.22 14.69 5.33
N ARG A 149 11.78 15.02 6.53
CA ARG A 149 10.70 14.29 7.19
C ARG A 149 9.36 14.85 6.75
N SER A 150 8.41 13.97 6.46
CA SER A 150 7.04 14.38 6.07
C SER A 150 6.34 15.26 7.10
N SER A 151 6.74 15.16 8.37
CA SER A 151 6.18 15.96 9.49
C SER A 151 6.89 17.29 9.73
N ASP A 152 7.91 17.65 8.96
CA ASP A 152 8.59 18.94 9.12
C ASP A 152 7.76 20.04 8.46
N ASP A 153 7.48 21.15 9.17
CA ASP A 153 6.62 22.26 8.69
C ASP A 153 7.06 22.82 7.34
N ALA A 154 8.39 22.89 7.10
CA ALA A 154 8.93 23.35 5.83
C ALA A 154 8.59 22.38 4.68
N ILE A 155 8.62 21.08 4.93
CA ILE A 155 8.27 20.04 3.94
C ILE A 155 6.77 20.06 3.68
N ILE A 156 5.94 20.13 4.72
CA ILE A 156 4.49 20.26 4.60
C ILE A 156 4.15 21.48 3.73
N SER A 157 4.72 22.64 4.06
CA SER A 157 4.50 23.86 3.29
C SER A 157 4.95 23.75 1.84
N GLU A 158 6.09 23.09 1.57
CA GLU A 158 6.59 22.87 0.21
C GLU A 158 5.64 21.99 -0.60
N VAL A 159 5.12 20.90 -0.02
CA VAL A 159 4.18 19.99 -0.68
C VAL A 159 2.88 20.70 -1.02
N HIS A 160 2.31 21.46 -0.06
CA HIS A 160 1.09 22.26 -0.30
C HIS A 160 1.27 23.36 -1.36
N GLN A 161 2.47 23.93 -1.50
CA GLN A 161 2.77 24.88 -2.60
C GLN A 161 2.81 24.20 -3.98
N ARG A 162 3.11 22.90 -4.03
CA ARG A 162 3.24 22.16 -5.29
C ARG A 162 1.94 21.49 -5.74
N PHE A 163 1.10 21.08 -4.79
CA PHE A 163 -0.24 20.59 -5.03
C PHE A 163 -1.28 21.62 -4.63
N GLY A 164 -2.36 21.69 -5.40
CA GLY A 164 -3.60 22.31 -4.95
C GLY A 164 -4.39 21.40 -4.04
N SER A 165 -5.44 21.91 -3.42
CA SER A 165 -6.40 21.12 -2.65
C SER A 165 -7.04 20.06 -3.55
N ARG A 166 -7.17 18.82 -3.06
CA ARG A 166 -7.83 17.70 -3.76
C ARG A 166 -7.23 17.36 -5.13
N GLU A 167 -5.91 17.44 -5.25
CA GLU A 167 -5.21 17.07 -6.50
C GLU A 167 -4.52 15.70 -6.43
N VAL A 168 -4.46 15.04 -5.26
CA VAL A 168 -3.76 13.77 -5.06
C VAL A 168 -4.74 12.62 -5.18
N GLY A 169 -4.61 11.79 -6.21
CA GLY A 169 -5.43 10.60 -6.44
C GLY A 169 -4.78 9.29 -5.98
N LEU A 170 -3.48 9.33 -5.65
CA LEU A 170 -2.76 8.18 -5.08
C LEU A 170 -1.83 8.64 -3.95
N PHE A 171 -2.11 8.15 -2.74
CA PHE A 171 -1.27 8.33 -1.56
C PHE A 171 -0.59 7.01 -1.19
N ILE A 172 0.75 7.01 -1.11
CA ILE A 172 1.56 5.85 -0.75
C ILE A 172 2.29 6.15 0.56
N PHE A 173 2.14 5.27 1.54
CA PHE A 173 2.79 5.36 2.83
C PHE A 173 3.59 4.10 3.12
N ASP A 174 4.92 4.24 3.16
CA ASP A 174 5.90 3.21 3.52
C ASP A 174 7.05 3.85 4.32
N ALA A 175 6.72 4.47 5.45
CA ALA A 175 7.70 5.23 6.24
C ALA A 175 7.84 4.71 7.68
N ASP A 176 7.41 5.53 8.65
CA ASP A 176 7.38 5.16 10.06
C ASP A 176 6.00 4.56 10.44
N ASN A 177 5.71 4.46 11.73
CA ASN A 177 4.48 3.84 12.20
C ASN A 177 3.35 4.87 12.41
N ASN A 178 3.40 6.06 11.79
CA ASN A 178 2.47 7.13 12.09
C ASN A 178 1.75 7.68 10.84
N VAL A 179 0.99 6.79 10.18
CA VAL A 179 0.20 7.13 8.99
C VAL A 179 -0.87 8.19 9.29
N ARG A 180 -1.45 8.18 10.51
CA ARG A 180 -2.43 9.18 10.93
C ARG A 180 -1.86 10.60 10.88
N ARG A 181 -0.65 10.80 11.42
CA ARG A 181 0.03 12.10 11.34
C ARG A 181 0.14 12.61 9.91
N ASP A 182 0.55 11.74 8.98
CA ASP A 182 0.73 12.17 7.60
C ASP A 182 -0.61 12.41 6.90
N LEU A 183 -1.65 11.62 7.19
CA LEU A 183 -3.00 11.92 6.72
C LEU A 183 -3.59 13.19 7.35
N ASP A 184 -3.20 13.56 8.57
CA ASP A 184 -3.59 14.83 9.18
C ASP A 184 -2.83 16.02 8.56
N CYS A 185 -1.59 15.81 8.08
CA CYS A 185 -0.79 16.85 7.42
C CYS A 185 -1.16 17.08 5.95
N TYR A 186 -1.63 16.06 5.25
CA TYR A 186 -1.78 16.07 3.78
C TYR A 186 -3.19 15.70 3.31
N GLY A 187 -4.12 15.41 4.22
CA GLY A 187 -5.45 14.92 3.86
C GLY A 187 -6.27 15.89 3.00
N ASP A 188 -6.07 17.20 3.16
CA ASP A 188 -6.72 18.22 2.35
C ASP A 188 -6.21 18.30 0.89
N LEU A 189 -5.09 17.64 0.60
CA LEU A 189 -4.56 17.46 -0.75
C LEU A 189 -5.16 16.24 -1.46
N LEU A 190 -5.72 15.27 -0.70
CA LEU A 190 -6.27 14.05 -1.26
C LEU A 190 -7.59 14.35 -1.96
N ASP A 191 -7.77 13.81 -3.16
CA ASP A 191 -9.03 13.88 -3.90
C ASP A 191 -10.07 12.93 -3.29
N ASP A 192 -11.34 13.21 -3.50
CA ASP A 192 -12.42 12.32 -3.11
C ASP A 192 -12.25 10.97 -3.81
N GLY A 193 -12.05 9.91 -3.04
CA GLY A 193 -11.74 8.59 -3.56
C GLY A 193 -10.28 8.36 -3.93
N CYS A 194 -9.36 9.15 -3.37
CA CYS A 194 -7.93 8.91 -3.47
C CYS A 194 -7.58 7.47 -3.06
N TRP A 195 -6.79 6.80 -3.89
CA TRP A 195 -6.23 5.50 -3.54
C TRP A 195 -5.18 5.64 -2.44
N VAL A 196 -5.27 4.80 -1.42
CA VAL A 196 -4.34 4.79 -0.29
C VAL A 196 -3.66 3.43 -0.20
N VAL A 197 -2.34 3.42 -0.24
CA VAL A 197 -1.51 2.22 -0.12
C VAL A 197 -0.63 2.37 1.12
N VAL A 198 -0.77 1.46 2.08
CA VAL A 198 0.00 1.46 3.33
C VAL A 198 0.76 0.14 3.45
N ASP A 199 2.11 0.19 3.37
CA ASP A 199 2.94 -1.00 3.54
C ASP A 199 3.13 -1.36 5.03
N ASP A 200 3.72 -2.53 5.30
CA ASP A 200 3.99 -3.07 6.64
C ASP A 200 2.75 -3.30 7.55
N TYR A 201 1.52 -3.32 7.01
CA TYR A 201 0.33 -3.53 7.84
C TYR A 201 0.35 -4.87 8.58
N PHE A 202 0.84 -5.96 7.97
CA PHE A 202 1.04 -7.28 8.59
C PHE A 202 2.49 -7.58 8.99
N GLY A 203 3.38 -6.61 8.98
CA GLY A 203 4.77 -6.81 9.35
C GLY A 203 4.94 -7.31 10.81
N PRO A 204 6.13 -7.81 11.19
CA PRO A 204 6.43 -8.15 12.58
C PRO A 204 6.40 -6.89 13.45
N ALA A 205 6.89 -6.88 14.63
CA ALA A 205 6.76 -5.90 15.72
C ALA A 205 6.59 -4.39 15.37
N LYS A 206 7.06 -3.92 14.21
CA LYS A 206 6.85 -2.56 13.71
C LYS A 206 5.40 -2.27 13.30
N ALA A 207 4.71 -3.28 12.79
CA ALA A 207 3.39 -3.11 12.19
C ALA A 207 2.26 -2.97 13.20
N ALA A 208 2.40 -3.45 14.42
CA ALA A 208 1.31 -3.39 15.40
C ALA A 208 0.80 -1.96 15.66
N PRO A 209 1.65 -0.93 15.85
CA PRO A 209 1.19 0.45 15.98
C PRO A 209 0.59 1.02 14.69
N LEU A 210 1.16 0.69 13.53
CA LEU A 210 0.66 1.13 12.22
C LEU A 210 -0.72 0.53 11.94
N ARG A 211 -0.86 -0.79 12.11
CA ARG A 211 -2.14 -1.48 11.94
C ARG A 211 -3.23 -0.88 12.84
N ALA A 212 -2.93 -0.65 14.13
CA ALA A 212 -3.90 -0.05 15.04
C ALA A 212 -4.35 1.34 14.57
N GLN A 213 -3.50 2.13 13.93
CA GLN A 213 -3.88 3.42 13.36
C GLN A 213 -4.74 3.26 12.10
N VAL A 214 -4.38 2.36 11.18
CA VAL A 214 -5.19 2.08 9.98
C VAL A 214 -6.57 1.57 10.38
N ASP A 215 -6.66 0.60 11.32
CA ASP A 215 -7.93 0.06 11.82
C ASP A 215 -8.80 1.15 12.49
N ALA A 216 -8.17 2.07 13.23
CA ALA A 216 -8.87 3.20 13.82
C ALA A 216 -9.38 4.17 12.74
N LEU A 217 -8.59 4.48 11.72
CA LEU A 217 -9.00 5.33 10.60
C LEU A 217 -10.15 4.72 9.80
N VAL A 218 -10.15 3.41 9.60
CA VAL A 218 -11.27 2.68 8.99
C VAL A 218 -12.51 2.74 9.88
N THR A 219 -12.35 2.54 11.20
CA THR A 219 -13.47 2.62 12.17
C THR A 219 -14.07 4.02 12.24
N GLU A 220 -13.25 5.05 12.09
CA GLU A 220 -13.66 6.45 12.03
C GLU A 220 -14.33 6.84 10.70
N GLY A 221 -14.27 5.97 9.69
CA GLY A 221 -14.77 6.21 8.34
C GLY A 221 -13.85 7.06 7.48
N ARG A 222 -12.63 7.34 7.90
CA ARG A 222 -11.63 8.12 7.11
C ARG A 222 -10.95 7.30 6.03
N LEU A 223 -10.95 5.98 6.15
CA LEU A 223 -10.40 5.07 5.15
C LEU A 223 -11.38 3.93 4.87
N VAL A 224 -11.44 3.51 3.63
CA VAL A 224 -12.25 2.38 3.16
C VAL A 224 -11.31 1.27 2.67
N PRO A 225 -11.33 0.05 3.27
CA PRO A 225 -10.41 -1.02 2.90
C PRO A 225 -10.83 -1.70 1.59
N PHE A 226 -9.89 -1.93 0.68
CA PHE A 226 -10.08 -2.75 -0.53
C PHE A 226 -9.26 -4.04 -0.50
N GLY A 227 -8.48 -4.29 0.51
CA GLY A 227 -7.81 -5.55 0.72
C GLY A 227 -6.36 -5.45 1.15
N TYR A 228 -5.76 -6.63 1.24
CA TYR A 228 -4.35 -6.80 1.56
C TYR A 228 -3.68 -7.54 0.42
N TYR A 229 -2.52 -7.07 0.00
CA TYR A 229 -1.84 -7.57 -1.18
C TYR A 229 -0.38 -7.89 -0.87
N GLY A 230 0.20 -8.79 -1.66
CA GLY A 230 1.59 -9.18 -1.50
C GLY A 230 1.89 -9.80 -0.14
N TRP A 231 2.79 -9.21 0.61
CA TRP A 231 3.21 -9.69 1.93
C TRP A 231 2.55 -8.96 3.10
N GLY A 232 1.48 -8.21 2.84
CA GLY A 232 0.69 -7.55 3.86
C GLY A 232 0.60 -6.04 3.72
N THR A 233 0.63 -5.54 2.49
CA THR A 233 0.35 -4.15 2.16
C THR A 233 -1.16 -3.93 2.15
N TRP A 234 -1.65 -2.97 2.92
CA TRP A 234 -3.04 -2.54 2.94
C TRP A 234 -3.32 -1.63 1.76
N VAL A 235 -4.43 -1.83 1.08
CA VAL A 235 -4.92 -1.00 -0.02
C VAL A 235 -6.36 -0.62 0.23
N GLY A 236 -6.68 0.66 0.06
CA GLY A 236 -8.02 1.20 0.26
C GLY A 236 -8.18 2.57 -0.39
N GLY A 237 -9.22 3.28 -0.01
CA GLY A 237 -9.51 4.64 -0.44
C GLY A 237 -9.72 5.58 0.75
N ASP A 238 -9.68 6.88 0.49
CA ASP A 238 -10.06 7.95 1.42
C ASP A 238 -11.60 8.02 1.55
N ASP A 239 -12.12 8.56 2.66
CA ASP A 239 -13.55 8.66 2.97
C ASP A 239 -14.33 9.67 2.10
N GLY A 240 -13.62 10.58 1.45
CA GLY A 240 -14.15 11.37 0.34
C GLY A 240 -14.60 10.51 -0.85
N TYR A 241 -14.39 9.19 -0.76
CA TYR A 241 -14.83 8.19 -1.73
C TYR A 241 -16.36 8.14 -1.79
N ASN A 242 -16.93 9.07 -2.53
CA ASN A 242 -18.37 9.17 -2.72
C ASN A 242 -18.81 8.09 -3.72
N PHE A 243 -19.29 6.97 -3.19
CA PHE A 243 -19.74 5.80 -3.97
C PHE A 243 -20.81 6.12 -5.04
N GLY A 244 -21.42 7.32 -5.01
CA GLY A 244 -22.48 7.72 -5.92
C GLY A 244 -22.02 8.16 -7.32
N ASP A 245 -20.80 8.66 -7.51
CA ASP A 245 -20.36 9.27 -8.77
C ASP A 245 -19.62 8.33 -9.72
N ARG A 246 -19.13 7.18 -9.21
CA ARG A 246 -18.48 6.15 -10.04
C ARG A 246 -19.27 4.85 -10.16
N GLY A 247 -20.60 4.90 -9.91
CA GLY A 247 -21.46 3.70 -9.88
C GLY A 247 -21.28 2.93 -8.56
N ASP A 248 -22.39 2.81 -7.87
CA ASP A 248 -22.67 2.15 -6.60
C ASP A 248 -21.66 1.05 -6.16
N ARG A 249 -20.99 1.23 -5.02
CA ARG A 249 -19.84 0.42 -4.59
C ARG A 249 -19.84 0.12 -3.10
N SER A 250 -20.61 -0.83 -2.64
CA SER A 250 -20.63 -1.20 -1.22
C SER A 250 -20.85 -2.70 -0.97
N GLY A 251 -20.08 -3.36 -0.12
CA GLY A 251 -20.33 -4.72 0.37
C GLY A 251 -19.15 -5.65 0.72
N LEU A 252 -18.10 -5.25 1.46
CA LEU A 252 -16.87 -6.08 1.52
C LEU A 252 -16.40 -6.64 2.86
N ALA A 253 -16.86 -6.22 4.02
CA ALA A 253 -16.25 -6.71 5.26
C ALA A 253 -16.64 -8.15 5.66
N ALA A 254 -17.83 -8.64 5.29
CA ALA A 254 -18.22 -10.04 5.58
C ALA A 254 -17.45 -11.07 4.72
N TRP A 255 -16.84 -10.64 3.63
CA TRP A 255 -16.08 -11.50 2.72
C TRP A 255 -14.60 -11.62 3.11
N PHE A 256 -14.09 -10.67 3.91
CA PHE A 256 -12.69 -10.61 4.29
C PHE A 256 -12.21 -11.81 5.12
N GLU A 257 -13.02 -12.36 6.02
CA GLU A 257 -12.61 -13.50 6.82
C GLU A 257 -12.47 -14.81 6.01
N THR A 258 -13.23 -14.96 4.92
CA THR A 258 -13.26 -16.21 4.16
C THR A 258 -12.38 -16.19 2.91
N THR A 259 -12.25 -15.04 2.24
CA THR A 259 -11.56 -14.94 0.96
C THR A 259 -10.08 -14.58 1.12
N LEU A 260 -9.70 -13.91 2.22
CA LEU A 260 -8.29 -13.64 2.54
C LEU A 260 -7.48 -14.95 2.63
N TRP A 261 -8.07 -16.03 3.13
CA TRP A 261 -7.42 -17.34 3.18
C TRP A 261 -7.13 -17.93 1.80
N LEU A 262 -7.99 -17.71 0.82
CA LEU A 262 -7.80 -18.23 -0.54
C LEU A 262 -6.74 -17.48 -1.34
N VAL A 263 -6.64 -16.15 -1.17
CA VAL A 263 -5.61 -15.35 -1.86
C VAL A 263 -4.22 -15.57 -1.24
N PHE A 264 -4.14 -15.79 0.08
CA PHE A 264 -2.89 -16.09 0.79
C PHE A 264 -2.32 -17.47 0.43
N VAL A 265 -3.16 -18.47 0.23
CA VAL A 265 -2.75 -19.85 -0.11
C VAL A 265 -2.17 -19.90 -1.53
N ASP A 266 -2.72 -19.18 -2.49
CA ASP A 266 -2.26 -19.22 -3.88
C ASP A 266 -0.91 -18.47 -4.09
N CYS A 267 -0.61 -17.47 -3.26
CA CYS A 267 0.69 -16.78 -3.30
C CYS A 267 1.85 -17.56 -2.68
N GLN A 268 1.58 -18.51 -1.74
CA GLN A 268 2.64 -19.32 -1.13
C GLN A 268 3.00 -20.58 -1.95
N PHE A 269 2.10 -21.11 -2.77
CA PHE A 269 2.35 -22.33 -3.56
C PHE A 269 3.06 -22.12 -4.89
N GLY A 270 3.32 -20.88 -5.31
CA GLY A 270 4.01 -20.55 -6.58
C GLY A 270 5.54 -20.59 -6.54
N LEU A 271 6.20 -20.95 -5.44
CA LEU A 271 7.65 -20.81 -5.27
C LEU A 271 8.46 -22.09 -5.04
N GLU A 272 7.90 -23.29 -5.13
CA GLU A 272 8.73 -24.53 -5.03
C GLU A 272 8.32 -25.65 -6.00
N GLU A 273 8.51 -25.45 -7.30
CA GLU A 273 8.83 -26.56 -8.19
C GLU A 273 10.28 -26.44 -8.68
N GLY A 274 11.22 -26.77 -7.84
CA GLY A 274 12.62 -26.82 -8.25
C GLY A 274 13.62 -26.94 -7.12
N LYS A 275 13.63 -28.07 -6.44
CA LYS A 275 14.74 -28.73 -5.70
C LYS A 275 14.32 -29.23 -4.32
N MET A 276 13.61 -30.35 -4.30
CA MET A 276 13.70 -31.24 -3.14
C MET A 276 14.87 -32.23 -3.38
N LYS A 277 15.99 -31.99 -2.69
CA LYS A 277 16.92 -33.03 -2.27
C LYS A 277 17.20 -32.85 -0.77
N GLY A 278 16.61 -33.70 -0.03
CA GLY A 278 16.97 -34.27 1.25
C GLY A 278 17.57 -33.41 2.34
N SER A 279 16.77 -33.08 3.37
CA SER A 279 17.18 -33.21 4.77
C SER A 279 15.95 -33.10 5.66
N THR A 280 15.47 -34.21 6.20
CA THR A 280 14.44 -34.30 7.22
C THR A 280 15.04 -33.98 8.59
N LYS A 281 14.84 -32.75 9.07
CA LYS A 281 14.78 -32.44 10.51
C LYS A 281 13.75 -31.33 10.74
N PRO A 282 12.73 -31.53 11.59
CA PRO A 282 11.80 -30.45 11.95
C PRO A 282 12.52 -29.43 12.81
N ARG A 283 12.50 -28.15 12.40
CA ARG A 283 12.96 -27.02 13.21
C ARG A 283 11.94 -26.74 14.30
N ARG A 284 12.41 -26.54 15.55
CA ARG A 284 11.57 -26.10 16.66
C ARG A 284 11.16 -24.64 16.45
N MET A 285 9.92 -24.31 16.84
CA MET A 285 9.28 -22.97 16.68
C MET A 285 9.78 -21.87 17.60
N ASP A 286 10.89 -22.05 18.28
CA ASP A 286 11.33 -21.21 19.41
C ASP A 286 12.60 -20.38 19.11
N GLU A 287 13.11 -20.38 17.90
CA GLU A 287 14.27 -19.53 17.55
C GLU A 287 13.85 -18.20 16.92
N PRO A 288 14.31 -17.06 17.44
CA PRO A 288 13.98 -15.75 16.89
C PRO A 288 14.64 -15.52 15.53
N PHE A 289 13.91 -14.88 14.64
CA PHE A 289 14.28 -14.57 13.24
C PHE A 289 15.32 -13.44 13.12
N TYR A 290 16.07 -13.09 14.20
CA TYR A 290 17.06 -12.01 14.16
C TYR A 290 18.38 -12.45 14.80
N SER A 291 19.37 -12.66 14.01
CA SER A 291 20.78 -12.43 14.33
C SER A 291 21.51 -11.88 13.14
#